data_cb6fe178b56e2dac81ae6e06dca134ab
#
_entry.id   cb6fe178b56e2dac81ae6e06dca134ab
#
_cell.length_a   1.000
_cell.length_b   1.000
_cell.length_c   1.000
_cell.angle_alpha   90.00
_cell.angle_beta   90.00
_cell.angle_gamma   90.00
#
_symmetry.space_group_name_H-M   'P 1'
#
loop_
_entity.id
_entity.type
_entity.pdbx_description
1 polymer ?
#
loop_
_entity_poly.entity_id
_entity_poly.type
_entity_poly.pdbx_seq_one_letter_code
_entity_poly.pdbx_strand_id
1 'polypeptide(L)'
;MTAKTRILLLLTSVWFIAAAALATRVAFILNQQRKIPHQILATVPFEQETGNIAFALSQGQGFSNLFRQNTGPTAWIPPVYPFLLSLIFRIFGAFTISSFFAAVLLNALFSAAATFPLYALSRQVAGRTVAIATAWLWIALPAGIMMPFEWIWDTSLSVLLASTLLCITFHISSSANPKRWLAYGLLWAIALLSNPSLGIALPFFLIWAALRAHSLVRLPWRIPATTFALILLCCFPWTIRNYAAFHRLIPIRSSLPFELWIGNNDIFDPHAISGIQRITRFEETRHYAQLGENAYLTEKWARAANFIRQKPALFLHLTGRRIIATWIGTDHPFNDFLHANSFLIRTVLLCNFLLTLGTAAGVLLVARSKNPFAVPLAVFPMLYPLVFCVTHTSLRYRHPIDPILIFFTVVAIAASCSKKYRTVSPNLSRLIKTI
;
A
#
# COMPACT_ATOMS: atom_id res chain seq x y z
N MET A 1 -17.29 19.54 33.97
CA MET A 1 -17.00 18.29 33.26
C MET A 1 -16.10 17.42 34.13
N THR A 2 -16.49 16.19 34.43
CA THR A 2 -15.72 15.30 35.29
C THR A 2 -14.42 14.85 34.57
N ALA A 3 -13.40 14.46 35.35
CA ALA A 3 -12.14 13.91 34.76
C ALA A 3 -12.43 12.71 33.83
N LYS A 4 -13.37 11.83 34.19
CA LYS A 4 -13.82 10.69 33.38
C LYS A 4 -14.37 11.15 32.02
N THR A 5 -15.14 12.21 31.95
CA THR A 5 -15.69 12.75 30.70
C THR A 5 -14.59 13.33 29.80
N ARG A 6 -13.60 14.02 30.39
CA ARG A 6 -12.47 14.58 29.65
C ARG A 6 -11.62 13.48 29.04
N ILE A 7 -11.31 12.43 29.79
CA ILE A 7 -10.55 11.27 29.30
C ILE A 7 -11.29 10.58 28.14
N LEU A 8 -12.62 10.37 28.28
CA LEU A 8 -13.42 9.75 27.22
C LEU A 8 -13.44 10.59 25.95
N LEU A 9 -13.54 11.91 26.04
CA LEU A 9 -13.48 12.80 24.89
C LEU A 9 -12.12 12.75 24.20
N LEU A 10 -11.02 12.70 24.95
CA LEU A 10 -9.67 12.53 24.38
C LEU A 10 -9.55 11.20 23.65
N LEU A 11 -9.89 10.08 24.28
CA LEU A 11 -9.78 8.74 23.69
C LEU A 11 -10.67 8.53 22.46
N THR A 12 -11.69 9.37 22.28
CA THR A 12 -12.58 9.33 21.09
C THR A 12 -12.24 10.40 20.05
N SER A 13 -11.24 11.24 20.30
CA SER A 13 -10.75 12.26 19.36
C SER A 13 -9.85 11.63 18.30
N VAL A 14 -10.16 11.83 17.02
CA VAL A 14 -9.30 11.34 15.92
C VAL A 14 -7.89 11.93 15.96
N TRP A 15 -7.75 13.18 16.43
CA TRP A 15 -6.45 13.83 16.59
C TRP A 15 -5.59 13.14 17.66
N PHE A 16 -6.20 12.80 18.80
CA PHE A 16 -5.52 12.07 19.87
C PHE A 16 -5.12 10.66 19.38
N ILE A 17 -6.02 9.97 18.67
CA ILE A 17 -5.75 8.64 18.10
C ILE A 17 -4.62 8.71 17.09
N ALA A 18 -4.59 9.72 16.20
CA ALA A 18 -3.50 9.92 15.23
C ALA A 18 -2.16 10.26 15.92
N ALA A 19 -2.19 11.08 16.97
CA ALA A 19 -0.99 11.37 17.77
C ALA A 19 -0.47 10.09 18.49
N ALA A 20 -1.36 9.28 19.06
CA ALA A 20 -1.01 7.99 19.64
C ALA A 20 -0.46 7.02 18.58
N ALA A 21 -1.02 7.03 17.37
CA ALA A 21 -0.48 6.26 16.25
C ALA A 21 0.95 6.68 15.89
N LEU A 22 1.23 7.97 15.86
CA LEU A 22 2.59 8.47 15.63
C LEU A 22 3.52 8.08 16.78
N ALA A 23 3.09 8.29 18.02
CA ALA A 23 3.89 7.98 19.21
C ALA A 23 4.29 6.50 19.28
N THR A 24 3.39 5.57 18.96
CA THR A 24 3.71 4.12 18.93
C THR A 24 4.75 3.78 17.88
N ARG A 25 4.68 4.39 16.70
CA ARG A 25 5.64 4.19 15.60
C ARG A 25 7.01 4.76 15.96
N VAL A 26 7.03 5.98 16.51
CA VAL A 26 8.26 6.61 16.98
C VAL A 26 8.89 5.81 18.12
N ALA A 27 8.11 5.34 19.09
CA ALA A 27 8.61 4.49 20.17
C ALA A 27 9.23 3.19 19.63
N PHE A 28 8.61 2.57 18.62
CA PHE A 28 9.15 1.39 17.94
C PHE A 28 10.49 1.72 17.25
N ILE A 29 10.55 2.80 16.47
CA ILE A 29 11.76 3.27 15.79
C ILE A 29 12.91 3.47 16.80
N LEU A 30 12.63 4.18 17.91
CA LEU A 30 13.61 4.45 18.96
C LEU A 30 14.07 3.19 19.68
N ASN A 31 13.20 2.18 19.81
CA ASN A 31 13.56 0.90 20.38
C ASN A 31 14.43 0.05 19.43
N GLN A 32 14.08 0.00 18.14
CA GLN A 32 14.81 -0.80 17.17
C GLN A 32 16.19 -0.22 16.85
N GLN A 33 16.29 1.10 16.70
CA GLN A 33 17.57 1.75 16.39
C GLN A 33 18.65 1.49 17.45
N ARG A 34 18.26 1.26 18.71
CA ARG A 34 19.22 0.93 19.81
C ARG A 34 19.87 -0.44 19.62
N LYS A 35 19.28 -1.32 18.82
CA LYS A 35 19.73 -2.70 18.59
C LYS A 35 20.62 -2.84 17.36
N ILE A 36 20.73 -1.79 16.55
CA ILE A 36 21.42 -1.81 15.25
C ILE A 36 22.50 -0.72 15.23
N PRO A 37 23.75 -1.05 14.87
CA PRO A 37 24.82 -0.05 14.76
C PRO A 37 24.44 1.10 13.82
N HIS A 38 24.76 2.32 14.19
CA HIS A 38 24.41 3.53 13.41
C HIS A 38 24.96 3.49 11.99
N GLN A 39 26.12 2.90 11.77
CA GLN A 39 26.70 2.72 10.43
C GLN A 39 25.81 1.85 9.53
N ILE A 40 25.23 0.79 10.07
CA ILE A 40 24.29 -0.08 9.36
C ILE A 40 23.00 0.67 9.04
N LEU A 41 22.43 1.40 10.02
CA LEU A 41 21.23 2.20 9.82
C LEU A 41 21.43 3.31 8.78
N ALA A 42 22.62 3.89 8.72
CA ALA A 42 22.94 4.96 7.79
C ALA A 42 23.09 4.47 6.33
N THR A 43 23.36 3.19 6.12
CA THR A 43 23.69 2.67 4.78
C THR A 43 22.69 1.63 4.26
N VAL A 44 22.54 0.52 4.98
CA VAL A 44 21.81 -0.67 4.49
C VAL A 44 20.35 -0.39 4.08
N PRO A 45 19.54 0.40 4.83
CA PRO A 45 18.17 0.69 4.43
C PRO A 45 18.04 1.46 3.11
N PHE A 46 19.11 2.16 2.70
CA PHE A 46 19.17 2.93 1.47
C PHE A 46 19.82 2.20 0.28
N GLU A 47 20.35 0.99 0.49
CA GLU A 47 20.95 0.17 -0.58
C GLU A 47 19.92 -0.51 -1.49
N GLN A 48 18.68 -0.08 -1.40
CA GLN A 48 17.59 -0.47 -2.29
C GLN A 48 17.51 0.48 -3.48
N GLU A 49 16.75 0.09 -4.49
CA GLU A 49 16.55 0.86 -5.73
C GLU A 49 16.11 2.31 -5.45
N THR A 50 15.22 2.49 -4.49
CA THR A 50 14.71 3.81 -4.10
C THR A 50 15.81 4.73 -3.56
N GLY A 51 16.67 4.21 -2.68
CA GLY A 51 17.78 4.98 -2.10
C GLY A 51 18.86 5.30 -3.13
N ASN A 52 19.19 4.36 -4.02
CA ASN A 52 20.18 4.57 -5.07
C ASN A 52 19.72 5.66 -6.05
N ILE A 53 18.45 5.62 -6.49
CA ILE A 53 17.88 6.65 -7.38
C ILE A 53 17.79 7.99 -6.66
N ALA A 54 17.37 8.01 -5.40
CA ALA A 54 17.30 9.23 -4.60
C ALA A 54 18.71 9.87 -4.43
N PHE A 55 19.75 9.06 -4.28
CA PHE A 55 21.11 9.52 -4.25
C PHE A 55 21.53 10.15 -5.59
N ALA A 56 21.30 9.46 -6.71
CA ALA A 56 21.58 10.00 -8.04
C ALA A 56 20.86 11.35 -8.28
N LEU A 57 19.58 11.45 -7.88
CA LEU A 57 18.80 12.69 -7.92
C LEU A 57 19.41 13.79 -7.04
N SER A 58 19.90 13.46 -5.84
CA SER A 58 20.50 14.43 -4.92
C SER A 58 21.81 15.01 -5.47
N GLN A 59 22.54 14.21 -6.28
CA GLN A 59 23.78 14.59 -6.95
C GLN A 59 23.57 15.26 -8.32
N GLY A 60 22.32 15.49 -8.74
CA GLY A 60 22.03 16.11 -10.05
C GLY A 60 22.19 15.16 -11.26
N GLN A 61 22.35 13.86 -11.02
CA GLN A 61 22.52 12.85 -12.09
C GLN A 61 21.19 12.42 -12.74
N GLY A 62 20.06 13.05 -12.32
CA GLY A 62 18.74 12.70 -12.79
C GLY A 62 18.20 11.40 -12.19
N PHE A 63 17.09 10.89 -12.74
CA PHE A 63 16.46 9.65 -12.28
C PHE A 63 17.18 8.46 -12.93
N SER A 64 18.24 7.98 -12.26
CA SER A 64 19.23 7.06 -12.81
C SER A 64 19.87 6.18 -11.72
N ASN A 65 20.77 5.30 -12.13
CA ASN A 65 21.67 4.55 -11.26
C ASN A 65 20.94 3.63 -10.27
N LEU A 66 20.11 2.74 -10.82
CA LEU A 66 19.30 1.78 -10.06
C LEU A 66 20.10 0.97 -9.02
N PHE A 67 21.33 0.61 -9.32
CA PHE A 67 22.22 -0.20 -8.49
C PHE A 67 23.49 0.58 -8.15
N ARG A 68 23.49 1.61 -7.39
CA ARG A 68 24.68 2.32 -6.84
C ARG A 68 25.96 2.39 -7.75
N GLN A 69 25.85 1.91 -8.98
CA GLN A 69 26.82 1.93 -10.05
C GLN A 69 26.29 2.83 -11.16
N ASN A 70 27.13 3.30 -12.04
CA ASN A 70 26.69 4.09 -13.19
C ASN A 70 25.97 3.20 -14.22
N THR A 71 24.70 2.93 -13.96
CA THR A 71 23.82 2.09 -14.80
C THR A 71 22.92 2.88 -15.74
N GLY A 72 23.06 4.23 -15.75
CA GLY A 72 22.30 5.11 -16.62
C GLY A 72 20.87 5.37 -16.17
N PRO A 73 20.04 5.96 -17.06
CA PRO A 73 18.64 6.27 -16.77
C PRO A 73 17.84 5.03 -16.38
N THR A 74 16.86 5.20 -15.49
CA THR A 74 15.94 4.12 -15.10
C THR A 74 14.50 4.60 -15.07
N ALA A 75 13.55 3.70 -15.30
CA ALA A 75 12.13 3.86 -15.04
C ALA A 75 11.60 2.73 -14.13
N TRP A 76 12.51 2.06 -13.41
CA TRP A 76 12.23 0.86 -12.62
C TRP A 76 11.16 1.04 -11.54
N ILE A 77 11.17 2.19 -10.87
CA ILE A 77 10.20 2.54 -9.83
C ILE A 77 9.52 3.89 -10.14
N PRO A 78 8.35 4.16 -9.54
CA PRO A 78 7.66 5.44 -9.71
C PRO A 78 8.44 6.61 -9.06
N PRO A 79 8.22 7.87 -9.53
CA PRO A 79 9.10 8.98 -9.17
C PRO A 79 8.88 9.59 -7.79
N VAL A 80 7.65 9.60 -7.25
CA VAL A 80 7.29 10.44 -6.09
C VAL A 80 8.15 10.14 -4.87
N TYR A 81 8.28 8.88 -4.48
CA TYR A 81 9.02 8.55 -3.26
C TYR A 81 10.54 8.77 -3.40
N PRO A 82 11.21 8.40 -4.52
CA PRO A 82 12.61 8.77 -4.74
C PRO A 82 12.87 10.28 -4.71
N PHE A 83 11.95 11.10 -5.25
CA PHE A 83 12.06 12.55 -5.14
C PHE A 83 11.97 13.03 -3.69
N LEU A 84 11.02 12.54 -2.89
CA LEU A 84 10.93 12.88 -1.47
C LEU A 84 12.21 12.49 -0.72
N LEU A 85 12.73 11.30 -0.98
CA LEU A 85 13.97 10.83 -0.35
C LEU A 85 15.19 11.63 -0.82
N SER A 86 15.24 12.08 -2.08
CA SER A 86 16.32 12.94 -2.59
C SER A 86 16.35 14.30 -1.89
N LEU A 87 15.20 14.85 -1.52
CA LEU A 87 15.12 16.07 -0.71
C LEU A 87 15.69 15.84 0.70
N ILE A 88 15.37 14.69 1.31
CA ILE A 88 15.96 14.31 2.61
C ILE A 88 17.48 14.22 2.49
N PHE A 89 18.00 13.60 1.43
CA PHE A 89 19.44 13.51 1.20
C PHE A 89 20.13 14.86 0.98
N ARG A 90 19.47 15.80 0.32
CA ARG A 90 19.99 17.16 0.13
C ARG A 90 20.06 17.97 1.45
N ILE A 91 19.09 17.75 2.35
CA ILE A 91 18.99 18.50 3.62
C ILE A 91 19.88 17.87 4.69
N PHE A 92 19.87 16.54 4.84
CA PHE A 92 20.50 15.84 5.95
C PHE A 92 21.78 15.08 5.57
N GLY A 93 22.17 15.13 4.29
CA GLY A 93 23.26 14.32 3.73
C GLY A 93 22.80 12.92 3.34
N ALA A 94 23.36 12.40 2.25
CA ALA A 94 23.07 11.04 1.81
C ALA A 94 23.79 10.02 2.71
N PHE A 95 23.13 8.89 3.00
CA PHE A 95 23.69 7.79 3.79
C PHE A 95 24.18 8.23 5.18
N THR A 96 23.44 9.13 5.83
CA THR A 96 23.70 9.58 7.19
C THR A 96 22.63 9.05 8.15
N ILE A 97 22.96 9.02 9.44
CA ILE A 97 21.99 8.67 10.47
C ILE A 97 20.83 9.69 10.53
N SER A 98 21.10 10.96 10.23
CA SER A 98 20.08 12.02 10.18
C SER A 98 19.10 11.79 9.02
N SER A 99 19.58 11.41 7.84
CA SER A 99 18.70 11.06 6.70
C SER A 99 17.89 9.80 6.96
N PHE A 100 18.46 8.82 7.68
CA PHE A 100 17.71 7.65 8.12
C PHE A 100 16.53 8.04 9.02
N PHE A 101 16.78 8.81 10.09
CA PHE A 101 15.71 9.25 10.98
C PHE A 101 14.66 10.10 10.27
N ALA A 102 15.07 11.02 9.39
CA ALA A 102 14.15 11.83 8.61
C ALA A 102 13.24 10.96 7.72
N ALA A 103 13.79 9.93 7.07
CA ALA A 103 13.03 9.03 6.19
C ALA A 103 12.04 8.15 6.98
N VAL A 104 12.47 7.52 8.09
CA VAL A 104 11.58 6.67 8.88
C VAL A 104 10.52 7.48 9.64
N LEU A 105 10.83 8.71 10.07
CA LEU A 105 9.85 9.63 10.65
C LEU A 105 8.82 10.09 9.62
N LEU A 106 9.23 10.37 8.39
CA LEU A 106 8.31 10.69 7.29
C LEU A 106 7.35 9.53 7.04
N ASN A 107 7.86 8.29 7.00
CA ASN A 107 7.03 7.09 6.87
C ASN A 107 6.08 6.91 8.06
N ALA A 108 6.55 7.17 9.28
CA ALA A 108 5.72 7.13 10.48
C ALA A 108 4.59 8.18 10.43
N LEU A 109 4.87 9.38 9.92
CA LEU A 109 3.88 10.42 9.69
C LEU A 109 2.82 9.99 8.66
N PHE A 110 3.22 9.42 7.52
CA PHE A 110 2.28 8.89 6.52
C PHE A 110 1.39 7.80 7.10
N SER A 111 1.98 6.84 7.83
CA SER A 111 1.24 5.75 8.47
C SER A 111 0.27 6.27 9.55
N ALA A 112 0.68 7.24 10.37
CA ALA A 112 -0.18 7.85 11.38
C ALA A 112 -1.29 8.70 10.75
N ALA A 113 -0.99 9.47 9.70
CA ALA A 113 -1.96 10.29 8.97
C ALA A 113 -3.08 9.46 8.32
N ALA A 114 -2.82 8.19 7.97
CA ALA A 114 -3.84 7.28 7.45
C ALA A 114 -5.00 7.05 8.43
N THR A 115 -4.82 7.34 9.72
CA THR A 115 -5.89 7.33 10.74
C THR A 115 -7.05 8.25 10.38
N PHE A 116 -6.79 9.43 9.78
CA PHE A 116 -7.83 10.38 9.44
C PHE A 116 -8.79 9.87 8.36
N PRO A 117 -8.34 9.48 7.16
CA PRO A 117 -9.24 8.95 6.14
C PRO A 117 -9.88 7.63 6.57
N LEU A 118 -9.18 6.77 7.31
CA LEU A 118 -9.72 5.54 7.86
C LEU A 118 -10.86 5.79 8.84
N TYR A 119 -10.69 6.74 9.78
CA TYR A 119 -11.74 7.14 10.71
C TYR A 119 -12.94 7.74 9.96
N ALA A 120 -12.71 8.66 9.02
CA ALA A 120 -13.78 9.32 8.27
C ALA A 120 -14.60 8.31 7.45
N LEU A 121 -13.94 7.41 6.73
CA LEU A 121 -14.56 6.32 5.98
C LEU A 121 -15.38 5.40 6.89
N SER A 122 -14.79 4.93 7.98
CA SER A 122 -15.45 4.03 8.92
C SER A 122 -16.68 4.68 9.57
N ARG A 123 -16.57 5.98 9.90
CA ARG A 123 -17.68 6.77 10.46
C ARG A 123 -18.83 6.91 9.46
N GLN A 124 -18.52 7.14 8.18
CA GLN A 124 -19.52 7.31 7.13
C GLN A 124 -20.29 6.00 6.88
N VAL A 125 -19.61 4.86 6.93
CA VAL A 125 -20.20 3.55 6.59
C VAL A 125 -20.89 2.90 7.78
N ALA A 126 -20.25 2.86 8.95
CA ALA A 126 -20.69 2.08 10.10
C ALA A 126 -20.83 2.88 11.41
N GLY A 127 -20.66 4.21 11.37
CA GLY A 127 -20.87 5.09 12.49
C GLY A 127 -19.64 5.30 13.39
N ARG A 128 -19.83 6.18 14.42
CA ARG A 128 -18.73 6.69 15.25
C ARG A 128 -18.01 5.62 16.06
N THR A 129 -18.75 4.68 16.64
CA THR A 129 -18.18 3.63 17.50
C THR A 129 -17.24 2.72 16.71
N VAL A 130 -17.68 2.27 15.52
CA VAL A 130 -16.85 1.48 14.61
C VAL A 130 -15.62 2.27 14.14
N ALA A 131 -15.79 3.57 13.84
CA ALA A 131 -14.68 4.43 13.42
C ALA A 131 -13.59 4.55 14.50
N ILE A 132 -13.98 4.75 15.76
CA ILE A 132 -13.05 4.81 16.90
C ILE A 132 -12.32 3.46 17.05
N ALA A 133 -13.07 2.35 17.07
CA ALA A 133 -12.49 1.02 17.22
C ALA A 133 -11.53 0.67 16.07
N THR A 134 -11.90 1.01 14.82
CA THR A 134 -11.05 0.82 13.64
C THR A 134 -9.75 1.62 13.74
N ALA A 135 -9.83 2.88 14.16
CA ALA A 135 -8.67 3.74 14.32
C ALA A 135 -7.72 3.24 15.44
N TRP A 136 -8.26 2.78 16.57
CA TRP A 136 -7.45 2.17 17.63
C TRP A 136 -6.80 0.84 17.21
N LEU A 137 -7.54 0.01 16.46
CA LEU A 137 -6.97 -1.26 15.97
C LEU A 137 -5.87 -1.01 14.94
N TRP A 138 -5.94 0.08 14.15
CA TRP A 138 -4.85 0.51 13.27
C TRP A 138 -3.56 0.85 14.03
N ILE A 139 -3.68 1.43 15.22
CA ILE A 139 -2.51 1.68 16.09
C ILE A 139 -1.87 0.37 16.53
N ALA A 140 -2.69 -0.61 16.89
CA ALA A 140 -2.24 -1.89 17.44
C ALA A 140 -1.74 -2.89 16.38
N LEU A 141 -2.00 -2.66 15.10
CA LEU A 141 -1.60 -3.60 14.05
C LEU A 141 -0.06 -3.66 13.92
N PRO A 142 0.59 -4.84 14.11
CA PRO A 142 2.04 -4.96 14.05
C PRO A 142 2.62 -4.41 12.73
N ALA A 143 2.04 -4.75 11.58
CA ALA A 143 2.48 -4.24 10.28
C ALA A 143 2.44 -2.70 10.23
N GLY A 144 1.39 -2.06 10.77
CA GLY A 144 1.29 -0.60 10.82
C GLY A 144 2.38 0.07 11.67
N ILE A 145 2.93 -0.65 12.66
CA ILE A 145 4.00 -0.18 13.55
C ILE A 145 5.38 -0.41 12.92
N MET A 146 5.59 -1.59 12.31
CA MET A 146 6.91 -2.05 11.85
C MET A 146 7.29 -1.49 10.47
N MET A 147 6.34 -1.46 9.52
CA MET A 147 6.60 -1.09 8.12
C MET A 147 7.27 0.28 7.94
N PRO A 148 6.95 1.35 8.71
CA PRO A 148 7.64 2.63 8.59
C PRO A 148 9.15 2.56 8.85
N PHE A 149 9.60 1.65 9.71
CA PHE A 149 11.01 1.43 10.03
C PHE A 149 11.69 0.47 9.05
N GLU A 150 11.02 -0.64 8.72
CA GLU A 150 11.60 -1.72 7.90
C GLU A 150 11.78 -1.34 6.43
N TRP A 151 10.89 -0.45 5.92
CA TRP A 151 10.85 -0.13 4.51
C TRP A 151 10.92 1.37 4.26
N ILE A 152 12.13 1.88 3.94
CA ILE A 152 12.31 3.24 3.39
C ILE A 152 11.87 3.22 1.92
N TRP A 153 10.54 3.18 1.72
CA TRP A 153 9.86 3.00 0.44
C TRP A 153 8.48 3.67 0.47
N ASP A 154 7.79 3.68 -0.66
CA ASP A 154 6.42 4.22 -0.79
C ASP A 154 5.35 3.50 0.03
N THR A 155 5.68 2.44 0.76
CA THR A 155 4.75 1.55 1.47
C THR A 155 3.80 2.33 2.39
N SER A 156 4.32 3.16 3.29
CA SER A 156 3.50 3.96 4.22
C SER A 156 2.73 5.08 3.50
N LEU A 157 3.31 5.68 2.47
CA LEU A 157 2.64 6.66 1.62
C LEU A 157 1.47 6.01 0.86
N SER A 158 1.66 4.79 0.36
CA SER A 158 0.62 4.02 -0.33
C SER A 158 -0.57 3.70 0.57
N VAL A 159 -0.35 3.43 1.87
CA VAL A 159 -1.42 3.26 2.87
C VAL A 159 -2.26 4.55 3.00
N LEU A 160 -1.60 5.68 3.14
CA LEU A 160 -2.26 6.99 3.23
C LEU A 160 -3.05 7.29 1.96
N LEU A 161 -2.43 7.12 0.79
CA LEU A 161 -3.06 7.40 -0.50
C LEU A 161 -4.26 6.48 -0.76
N ALA A 162 -4.12 5.17 -0.53
CA ALA A 162 -5.20 4.20 -0.70
C ALA A 162 -6.41 4.52 0.18
N SER A 163 -6.18 4.78 1.47
CA SER A 163 -7.23 5.14 2.43
C SER A 163 -7.90 6.47 2.07
N THR A 164 -7.10 7.46 1.64
CA THR A 164 -7.61 8.78 1.25
C THR A 164 -8.41 8.71 -0.05
N LEU A 165 -7.92 7.97 -1.06
CA LEU A 165 -8.62 7.76 -2.33
C LEU A 165 -10.00 7.13 -2.10
N LEU A 166 -10.08 6.09 -1.29
CA LEU A 166 -11.36 5.43 -0.99
C LEU A 166 -12.30 6.37 -0.24
N CYS A 167 -11.81 7.08 0.77
CA CYS A 167 -12.58 8.08 1.53
C CYS A 167 -13.13 9.19 0.61
N ILE A 168 -12.28 9.75 -0.26
CA ILE A 168 -12.70 10.82 -1.18
C ILE A 168 -13.62 10.28 -2.27
N THR A 169 -13.43 9.05 -2.77
CA THR A 169 -14.36 8.39 -3.70
C THR A 169 -15.79 8.42 -3.17
N PHE A 170 -15.96 8.17 -1.87
CA PHE A 170 -17.28 8.23 -1.24
C PHE A 170 -17.84 9.66 -1.19
N HIS A 171 -17.01 10.64 -0.87
CA HIS A 171 -17.44 12.04 -0.82
C HIS A 171 -17.83 12.61 -2.18
N ILE A 172 -17.05 12.31 -3.23
CA ILE A 172 -17.35 12.84 -4.58
C ILE A 172 -18.56 12.14 -5.22
N SER A 173 -18.87 10.92 -4.82
CA SER A 173 -20.02 10.15 -5.35
C SER A 173 -21.38 10.79 -5.07
N SER A 174 -21.43 11.87 -4.28
CA SER A 174 -22.61 12.70 -4.03
C SER A 174 -22.37 14.19 -4.31
N SER A 175 -21.37 14.53 -5.12
CA SER A 175 -20.97 15.92 -5.40
C SER A 175 -20.93 16.21 -6.89
N ALA A 176 -21.56 17.30 -7.31
CA ALA A 176 -21.44 17.86 -8.65
C ALA A 176 -20.37 18.97 -8.76
N ASN A 177 -19.60 19.24 -7.70
CA ASN A 177 -18.61 20.31 -7.67
C ASN A 177 -17.36 19.93 -8.48
N PRO A 178 -17.06 20.60 -9.63
CA PRO A 178 -15.95 20.25 -10.50
C PRO A 178 -14.59 20.41 -9.81
N LYS A 179 -14.43 21.37 -8.90
CA LYS A 179 -13.16 21.55 -8.16
C LYS A 179 -12.82 20.34 -7.29
N ARG A 180 -13.82 19.69 -6.69
CA ARG A 180 -13.62 18.46 -5.91
C ARG A 180 -13.21 17.29 -6.80
N TRP A 181 -13.80 17.18 -7.99
CA TRP A 181 -13.43 16.16 -8.96
C TRP A 181 -12.02 16.37 -9.52
N LEU A 182 -11.62 17.63 -9.77
CA LEU A 182 -10.24 17.94 -10.18
C LEU A 182 -9.24 17.62 -9.06
N ALA A 183 -9.54 17.98 -7.81
CA ALA A 183 -8.70 17.61 -6.66
C ALA A 183 -8.58 16.08 -6.50
N TYR A 184 -9.65 15.34 -6.78
CA TYR A 184 -9.61 13.87 -6.81
C TYR A 184 -8.73 13.34 -7.94
N GLY A 185 -8.77 13.96 -9.11
CA GLY A 185 -7.87 13.64 -10.22
C GLY A 185 -6.40 13.86 -9.88
N LEU A 186 -6.08 15.00 -9.24
CA LEU A 186 -4.71 15.27 -8.76
C LEU A 186 -4.24 14.23 -7.73
N LEU A 187 -5.12 13.84 -6.81
CA LEU A 187 -4.79 12.79 -5.83
C LEU A 187 -4.51 11.44 -6.51
N TRP A 188 -5.29 11.08 -7.54
CA TRP A 188 -5.03 9.88 -8.34
C TRP A 188 -3.70 9.95 -9.09
N ALA A 189 -3.36 11.09 -9.67
CA ALA A 189 -2.08 11.27 -10.35
C ALA A 189 -0.90 11.08 -9.38
N ILE A 190 -0.96 11.67 -8.17
CA ILE A 190 0.04 11.46 -7.12
C ILE A 190 0.09 9.98 -6.73
N ALA A 191 -1.05 9.31 -6.58
CA ALA A 191 -1.10 7.89 -6.23
C ALA A 191 -0.47 7.00 -7.31
N LEU A 192 -0.76 7.24 -8.58
CA LEU A 192 -0.16 6.50 -9.70
C LEU A 192 1.35 6.72 -9.79
N LEU A 193 1.80 7.97 -9.64
CA LEU A 193 3.22 8.32 -9.66
C LEU A 193 3.97 7.90 -8.37
N SER A 194 3.24 7.45 -7.33
CA SER A 194 3.80 6.84 -6.11
C SER A 194 3.78 5.31 -6.17
N ASN A 195 2.61 4.74 -6.51
CA ASN A 195 2.39 3.29 -6.58
C ASN A 195 1.38 2.97 -7.70
N PRO A 196 1.85 2.64 -8.92
CA PRO A 196 0.96 2.34 -10.05
C PRO A 196 0.02 1.14 -9.82
N SER A 197 0.33 0.26 -8.86
CA SER A 197 -0.54 -0.88 -8.54
C SER A 197 -1.91 -0.41 -7.99
N LEU A 198 -1.99 0.78 -7.40
CA LEU A 198 -3.26 1.40 -7.01
C LEU A 198 -4.15 1.68 -8.22
N GLY A 199 -3.55 1.87 -9.39
CA GLY A 199 -4.26 2.16 -10.65
C GLY A 199 -5.23 1.07 -11.10
N ILE A 200 -5.09 -0.16 -10.61
CA ILE A 200 -6.05 -1.23 -10.89
C ILE A 200 -7.46 -0.88 -10.40
N ALA A 201 -7.58 -0.07 -9.35
CA ALA A 201 -8.86 0.38 -8.81
C ALA A 201 -9.39 1.67 -9.47
N LEU A 202 -8.55 2.42 -10.20
CA LEU A 202 -8.93 3.71 -10.78
C LEU A 202 -10.18 3.65 -11.68
N PRO A 203 -10.26 2.79 -12.71
CA PRO A 203 -11.43 2.77 -13.58
C PRO A 203 -12.70 2.42 -12.79
N PHE A 204 -12.61 1.47 -11.88
CA PHE A 204 -13.74 1.07 -11.05
C PHE A 204 -14.21 2.22 -10.13
N PHE A 205 -13.29 2.89 -9.41
CA PHE A 205 -13.64 3.98 -8.50
C PHE A 205 -14.20 5.19 -9.25
N LEU A 206 -13.61 5.55 -10.38
CA LEU A 206 -14.05 6.69 -11.17
C LEU A 206 -15.44 6.45 -11.76
N ILE A 207 -15.67 5.27 -12.35
CA ILE A 207 -16.96 4.90 -12.94
C ILE A 207 -18.03 4.80 -11.85
N TRP A 208 -17.77 4.10 -10.77
CA TRP A 208 -18.72 3.95 -9.67
C TRP A 208 -19.11 5.30 -9.06
N ALA A 209 -18.14 6.18 -8.78
CA ALA A 209 -18.40 7.51 -8.24
C ALA A 209 -19.20 8.39 -9.24
N ALA A 210 -18.86 8.31 -10.55
CA ALA A 210 -19.53 9.07 -11.58
C ALA A 210 -21.00 8.62 -11.78
N LEU A 211 -21.25 7.32 -11.86
CA LEU A 211 -22.60 6.75 -11.96
C LEU A 211 -23.47 7.15 -10.77
N ARG A 212 -22.93 7.03 -9.56
CA ARG A 212 -23.63 7.39 -8.35
C ARG A 212 -23.89 8.91 -8.25
N ALA A 213 -22.92 9.75 -8.57
CA ALA A 213 -23.09 11.19 -8.58
C ALA A 213 -24.06 11.63 -9.69
N HIS A 214 -24.04 10.97 -10.85
CA HIS A 214 -25.03 11.21 -11.91
C HIS A 214 -26.45 10.91 -11.43
N SER A 215 -26.66 9.78 -10.77
CA SER A 215 -27.96 9.39 -10.19
C SER A 215 -28.45 10.32 -9.08
N LEU A 216 -27.57 10.77 -8.18
CA LEU A 216 -27.94 11.54 -6.99
C LEU A 216 -28.03 13.05 -7.23
N VAL A 217 -27.11 13.62 -8.00
CA VAL A 217 -26.93 15.06 -8.19
C VAL A 217 -26.86 15.49 -9.64
N ARG A 218 -27.22 14.60 -10.58
CA ARG A 218 -27.22 14.83 -12.04
C ARG A 218 -25.86 15.33 -12.56
N LEU A 219 -24.76 14.71 -12.09
CA LEU A 219 -23.40 15.07 -12.49
C LEU A 219 -23.25 15.02 -14.02
N PRO A 220 -22.80 16.09 -14.68
CA PRO A 220 -22.48 16.06 -16.12
C PRO A 220 -21.28 15.16 -16.40
N TRP A 221 -21.37 14.25 -17.38
CA TRP A 221 -20.30 13.30 -17.74
C TRP A 221 -18.98 13.95 -18.15
N ARG A 222 -19.01 15.19 -18.62
CA ARG A 222 -17.79 15.98 -18.88
C ARG A 222 -16.90 16.11 -17.64
N ILE A 223 -17.44 16.14 -16.41
CA ILE A 223 -16.67 16.32 -15.19
C ILE A 223 -15.78 15.09 -14.90
N PRO A 224 -16.29 13.84 -14.80
CA PRO A 224 -15.42 12.68 -14.66
C PRO A 224 -14.48 12.48 -15.86
N ALA A 225 -14.89 12.84 -17.08
CA ALA A 225 -14.03 12.81 -18.27
C ALA A 225 -12.85 13.79 -18.14
N THR A 226 -13.09 15.04 -17.73
CA THR A 226 -12.02 16.02 -17.49
C THR A 226 -11.13 15.60 -16.29
N THR A 227 -11.70 14.94 -15.27
CA THR A 227 -10.93 14.37 -14.17
C THR A 227 -9.97 13.30 -14.68
N PHE A 228 -10.42 12.39 -15.53
CA PHE A 228 -9.58 11.37 -16.15
C PHE A 228 -8.50 11.97 -17.05
N ALA A 229 -8.88 12.94 -17.88
CA ALA A 229 -7.92 13.67 -18.71
C ALA A 229 -6.84 14.38 -17.89
N LEU A 230 -7.20 14.97 -16.74
CA LEU A 230 -6.25 15.59 -15.81
C LEU A 230 -5.28 14.55 -15.24
N ILE A 231 -5.74 13.35 -14.87
CA ILE A 231 -4.87 12.27 -14.38
C ILE A 231 -3.82 11.93 -15.46
N LEU A 232 -4.24 11.74 -16.70
CA LEU A 232 -3.34 11.47 -17.82
C LEU A 232 -2.36 12.63 -18.04
N LEU A 233 -2.85 13.86 -18.03
CA LEU A 233 -2.02 15.05 -18.21
C LEU A 233 -0.94 15.17 -17.11
N CYS A 234 -1.27 14.88 -15.87
CA CYS A 234 -0.30 14.91 -14.76
C CYS A 234 0.74 13.77 -14.85
N CYS A 235 0.39 12.61 -15.40
CA CYS A 235 1.33 11.51 -15.62
C CYS A 235 2.17 11.70 -16.91
N PHE A 236 1.70 12.49 -17.85
CA PHE A 236 2.29 12.66 -19.18
C PHE A 236 3.74 13.18 -19.17
N PRO A 237 4.14 14.19 -18.37
CA PRO A 237 5.53 14.63 -18.28
C PRO A 237 6.50 13.51 -17.92
N TRP A 238 6.07 12.61 -17.02
CA TRP A 238 6.85 11.46 -16.64
C TRP A 238 6.94 10.42 -17.78
N THR A 239 5.86 10.20 -18.49
CA THR A 239 5.83 9.34 -19.68
C THR A 239 6.74 9.88 -20.79
N ILE A 240 6.74 11.20 -21.05
CA ILE A 240 7.63 11.88 -22.01
C ILE A 240 9.10 11.67 -21.59
N ARG A 241 9.43 11.89 -20.32
CA ARG A 241 10.78 11.66 -19.80
C ARG A 241 11.24 10.23 -20.04
N ASN A 242 10.37 9.26 -19.77
CA ASN A 242 10.67 7.86 -19.99
C ASN A 242 10.87 7.55 -21.50
N TYR A 243 9.99 8.12 -22.35
CA TYR A 243 10.14 7.93 -23.80
C TYR A 243 11.45 8.55 -24.33
N ALA A 244 11.82 9.74 -23.85
CA ALA A 244 13.08 10.37 -24.23
C ALA A 244 14.33 9.54 -23.79
N ALA A 245 14.25 8.87 -22.63
CA ALA A 245 15.35 8.09 -22.12
C ALA A 245 15.46 6.69 -22.74
N PHE A 246 14.36 6.07 -23.14
CA PHE A 246 14.28 4.67 -23.51
C PHE A 246 13.80 4.42 -24.94
N HIS A 247 13.32 5.45 -25.66
CA HIS A 247 12.65 5.34 -26.97
C HIS A 247 11.54 4.27 -27.01
N ARG A 248 10.91 4.04 -25.83
CA ARG A 248 9.85 3.08 -25.62
C ARG A 248 8.76 3.71 -24.74
N LEU A 249 7.49 3.40 -25.00
CA LEU A 249 6.38 3.87 -24.18
C LEU A 249 6.37 3.15 -22.84
N ILE A 250 6.79 3.85 -21.80
CA ILE A 250 6.76 3.42 -20.41
C ILE A 250 5.94 4.46 -19.64
N PRO A 251 4.64 4.21 -19.39
CA PRO A 251 3.77 5.22 -18.78
C PRO A 251 4.26 5.69 -17.41
N ILE A 252 4.61 4.77 -16.50
CA ILE A 252 5.03 5.13 -15.14
C ILE A 252 6.28 4.34 -14.73
N ARG A 253 6.23 2.99 -14.68
CA ARG A 253 7.34 2.14 -14.27
C ARG A 253 7.56 0.98 -15.24
N SER A 254 8.79 0.51 -15.31
CA SER A 254 9.24 -0.51 -16.27
C SER A 254 9.33 -1.91 -15.64
N SER A 255 9.45 -2.06 -14.33
CA SER A 255 9.91 -3.28 -13.64
C SER A 255 8.93 -4.47 -13.67
N LEU A 256 7.73 -4.35 -14.24
CA LEU A 256 6.76 -5.46 -14.27
C LEU A 256 7.33 -6.76 -14.85
N PRO A 257 8.13 -6.76 -15.95
CA PRO A 257 8.77 -7.97 -16.47
C PRO A 257 9.67 -8.68 -15.45
N PHE A 258 10.41 -7.92 -14.67
CA PHE A 258 11.28 -8.45 -13.63
C PHE A 258 10.48 -9.03 -12.47
N GLU A 259 9.45 -8.32 -12.01
CA GLU A 259 8.55 -8.77 -10.95
C GLU A 259 7.84 -10.08 -11.34
N LEU A 260 7.42 -10.18 -12.62
CA LEU A 260 6.81 -11.40 -13.14
C LEU A 260 7.82 -12.55 -13.18
N TRP A 261 9.06 -12.28 -13.61
CA TRP A 261 10.12 -13.27 -13.69
C TRP A 261 10.55 -13.79 -12.31
N ILE A 262 10.70 -12.92 -11.31
CA ILE A 262 11.02 -13.32 -9.94
C ILE A 262 10.05 -14.38 -9.41
N GLY A 263 8.76 -14.21 -9.67
CA GLY A 263 7.76 -15.15 -9.20
C GLY A 263 7.56 -16.37 -10.09
N ASN A 264 8.12 -16.38 -11.32
CA ASN A 264 7.83 -17.40 -12.33
C ASN A 264 9.10 -17.74 -13.13
N ASN A 265 9.96 -18.56 -12.53
CA ASN A 265 11.23 -19.01 -13.12
C ASN A 265 11.63 -20.38 -12.57
N ASP A 266 12.65 -21.02 -13.19
CA ASP A 266 13.18 -22.33 -12.81
C ASP A 266 14.43 -22.26 -11.91
N ILE A 267 14.97 -21.06 -11.70
CA ILE A 267 16.27 -20.84 -11.06
C ILE A 267 16.12 -20.85 -9.54
N PHE A 268 14.96 -20.44 -9.06
CA PHE A 268 14.72 -20.22 -7.65
C PHE A 268 13.74 -21.24 -7.10
N ASP A 269 14.03 -21.71 -5.89
CA ASP A 269 13.05 -22.46 -5.13
C ASP A 269 11.76 -21.63 -5.05
N PRO A 270 10.65 -22.11 -5.64
CA PRO A 270 9.35 -21.44 -5.52
C PRO A 270 8.92 -21.22 -4.06
N HIS A 271 9.58 -21.94 -3.12
CA HIS A 271 9.36 -21.85 -1.69
C HIS A 271 10.15 -20.72 -1.01
N ALA A 272 11.19 -20.18 -1.66
CA ALA A 272 12.05 -19.14 -1.11
C ALA A 272 11.65 -17.73 -1.59
N ILE A 273 10.42 -17.31 -1.34
CA ILE A 273 9.90 -15.97 -1.73
C ILE A 273 10.81 -14.82 -1.23
N SER A 274 11.56 -15.03 -0.15
CA SER A 274 12.46 -14.04 0.45
C SER A 274 13.96 -14.25 0.13
N GLY A 275 14.36 -15.42 -0.36
CA GLY A 275 15.77 -15.79 -0.56
C GLY A 275 16.39 -15.27 -1.85
N ILE A 276 15.58 -14.99 -2.85
CA ILE A 276 15.99 -14.62 -4.22
C ILE A 276 16.85 -13.35 -4.27
N GLN A 277 16.58 -12.39 -3.39
CA GLN A 277 17.20 -11.06 -3.45
C GLN A 277 18.67 -11.03 -3.02
N ARG A 278 19.22 -12.03 -2.32
CA ARG A 278 20.59 -11.97 -1.79
C ARG A 278 21.64 -12.65 -2.68
N ILE A 279 21.35 -13.80 -3.24
CA ILE A 279 22.37 -14.62 -3.97
C ILE A 279 22.57 -14.15 -5.40
N THR A 280 21.51 -13.68 -6.06
CA THR A 280 21.55 -13.23 -7.46
C THR A 280 21.82 -11.76 -7.65
N ARG A 281 21.83 -10.97 -6.55
CA ARG A 281 21.92 -9.51 -6.64
C ARG A 281 23.15 -9.02 -7.40
N PHE A 282 24.30 -9.66 -7.23
CA PHE A 282 25.54 -9.25 -7.88
C PHE A 282 25.55 -9.63 -9.37
N GLU A 283 25.18 -10.86 -9.70
CA GLU A 283 25.14 -11.34 -11.09
C GLU A 283 24.09 -10.61 -11.91
N GLU A 284 22.89 -10.44 -11.35
CA GLU A 284 21.80 -9.72 -11.99
C GLU A 284 22.11 -8.22 -12.16
N THR A 285 22.78 -7.60 -11.18
CA THR A 285 23.26 -6.21 -11.31
C THR A 285 24.27 -6.06 -12.45
N ARG A 286 25.21 -6.99 -12.56
CA ARG A 286 26.20 -7.00 -13.64
C ARG A 286 25.53 -7.22 -15.00
N HIS A 287 24.60 -8.14 -15.06
CA HIS A 287 23.85 -8.44 -16.27
C HIS A 287 23.00 -7.25 -16.73
N TYR A 288 22.30 -6.60 -15.79
CA TYR A 288 21.57 -5.36 -16.05
C TYR A 288 22.50 -4.25 -16.56
N ALA A 289 23.66 -4.06 -15.94
CA ALA A 289 24.62 -3.03 -16.35
C ALA A 289 25.19 -3.26 -17.76
N GLN A 290 25.33 -4.53 -18.17
CA GLN A 290 25.80 -4.89 -19.51
C GLN A 290 24.74 -4.68 -20.60
N LEU A 291 23.49 -5.02 -20.32
CA LEU A 291 22.40 -4.97 -21.31
C LEU A 291 21.68 -3.61 -21.36
N GLY A 292 21.67 -2.87 -20.25
CA GLY A 292 20.78 -1.75 -20.04
C GLY A 292 19.33 -2.18 -19.75
N GLU A 293 18.52 -1.24 -19.22
CA GLU A 293 17.19 -1.55 -18.69
C GLU A 293 16.26 -2.21 -19.72
N ASN A 294 16.19 -1.68 -20.94
CA ASN A 294 15.26 -2.18 -21.95
C ASN A 294 15.52 -3.63 -22.37
N ALA A 295 16.76 -3.95 -22.69
CA ALA A 295 17.13 -5.29 -23.15
C ALA A 295 17.01 -6.29 -22.01
N TYR A 296 17.47 -5.91 -20.82
CA TYR A 296 17.35 -6.72 -19.61
C TYR A 296 15.88 -7.07 -19.29
N LEU A 297 14.98 -6.08 -19.28
CA LEU A 297 13.56 -6.32 -19.00
C LEU A 297 12.86 -7.10 -20.11
N THR A 298 13.27 -6.92 -21.36
CA THR A 298 12.74 -7.73 -22.49
C THR A 298 13.11 -9.20 -22.32
N GLU A 299 14.35 -9.48 -21.92
CA GLU A 299 14.81 -10.83 -21.60
C GLU A 299 14.02 -11.45 -20.43
N LYS A 300 13.85 -10.70 -19.33
CA LYS A 300 13.08 -11.18 -18.14
C LYS A 300 11.62 -11.48 -18.51
N TRP A 301 11.01 -10.65 -19.34
CA TRP A 301 9.65 -10.91 -19.85
C TRP A 301 9.60 -12.21 -20.66
N ALA A 302 10.55 -12.40 -21.59
CA ALA A 302 10.59 -13.59 -22.42
C ALA A 302 10.77 -14.86 -21.58
N ARG A 303 11.67 -14.82 -20.57
CA ARG A 303 11.90 -15.94 -19.65
C ARG A 303 10.63 -16.27 -18.84
N ALA A 304 9.96 -15.27 -18.26
CA ALA A 304 8.73 -15.46 -17.52
C ALA A 304 7.59 -16.00 -18.40
N ALA A 305 7.41 -15.42 -19.58
CA ALA A 305 6.37 -15.86 -20.53
C ALA A 305 6.60 -17.30 -20.98
N ASN A 306 7.85 -17.69 -21.23
CA ASN A 306 8.23 -19.06 -21.59
C ASN A 306 7.92 -20.04 -20.45
N PHE A 307 8.31 -19.70 -19.21
CA PHE A 307 7.98 -20.50 -18.03
C PHE A 307 6.47 -20.73 -17.91
N ILE A 308 5.66 -19.66 -18.01
CA ILE A 308 4.19 -19.76 -17.89
C ILE A 308 3.60 -20.64 -18.99
N ARG A 309 4.10 -20.53 -20.23
CA ARG A 309 3.63 -21.33 -21.36
C ARG A 309 4.01 -22.81 -21.24
N GLN A 310 5.23 -23.10 -20.78
CA GLN A 310 5.72 -24.49 -20.65
C GLN A 310 5.22 -25.20 -19.41
N LYS A 311 4.95 -24.44 -18.31
CA LYS A 311 4.59 -24.99 -17.00
C LYS A 311 3.32 -24.33 -16.43
N PRO A 312 2.17 -24.34 -17.15
CA PRO A 312 0.96 -23.64 -16.72
C PRO A 312 0.39 -24.15 -15.39
N ALA A 313 0.46 -25.48 -15.15
CA ALA A 313 0.01 -26.05 -13.87
C ALA A 313 0.85 -25.56 -12.68
N LEU A 314 2.19 -25.48 -12.87
CA LEU A 314 3.07 -24.95 -11.82
C LEU A 314 2.82 -23.47 -11.60
N PHE A 315 2.63 -22.66 -12.65
CA PHE A 315 2.25 -21.25 -12.54
C PHE A 315 0.97 -21.06 -11.72
N LEU A 316 -0.08 -21.85 -11.97
CA LEU A 316 -1.32 -21.80 -11.21
C LEU A 316 -1.12 -22.22 -9.76
N HIS A 317 -0.34 -23.27 -9.51
CA HIS A 317 0.02 -23.69 -8.15
C HIS A 317 0.76 -22.59 -7.38
N LEU A 318 1.78 -21.97 -7.99
CA LEU A 318 2.52 -20.86 -7.40
C LEU A 318 1.63 -19.62 -7.16
N THR A 319 0.70 -19.34 -8.08
CA THR A 319 -0.29 -18.28 -7.92
C THR A 319 -1.19 -18.53 -6.72
N GLY A 320 -1.69 -19.77 -6.55
CA GLY A 320 -2.46 -20.16 -5.38
C GLY A 320 -1.71 -19.98 -4.06
N ARG A 321 -0.44 -20.38 -4.01
CA ARG A 321 0.44 -20.15 -2.84
C ARG A 321 0.63 -18.67 -2.54
N ARG A 322 0.84 -17.84 -3.57
CA ARG A 322 0.95 -16.38 -3.42
C ARG A 322 -0.33 -15.72 -2.92
N ILE A 323 -1.50 -16.24 -3.32
CA ILE A 323 -2.78 -15.80 -2.73
C ILE A 323 -2.77 -16.06 -1.22
N ILE A 324 -2.44 -17.27 -0.78
CA ILE A 324 -2.36 -17.61 0.64
C ILE A 324 -1.34 -16.69 1.36
N ALA A 325 -0.14 -16.54 0.80
CA ALA A 325 0.91 -15.69 1.36
C ALA A 325 0.50 -14.21 1.45
N THR A 326 -0.22 -13.69 0.47
CA THR A 326 -0.73 -12.32 0.49
C THR A 326 -1.69 -12.08 1.64
N TRP A 327 -2.58 -13.03 1.92
CA TRP A 327 -3.61 -12.87 2.94
C TRP A 327 -3.14 -13.24 4.35
N ILE A 328 -2.29 -14.24 4.50
CA ILE A 328 -1.85 -14.77 5.80
C ILE A 328 -0.43 -14.28 6.16
N GLY A 329 0.40 -13.97 5.17
CA GLY A 329 1.76 -13.48 5.35
C GLY A 329 2.83 -14.55 5.12
N THR A 330 2.42 -15.77 4.84
CA THR A 330 3.27 -16.89 4.46
C THR A 330 2.47 -17.87 3.61
N ASP A 331 3.13 -18.63 2.79
CA ASP A 331 2.51 -19.67 1.94
C ASP A 331 2.42 -21.04 2.62
N HIS A 332 3.07 -21.20 3.77
CA HIS A 332 2.97 -22.37 4.65
C HIS A 332 2.52 -21.97 6.06
N PRO A 333 1.31 -21.43 6.24
CA PRO A 333 0.93 -20.74 7.49
C PRO A 333 1.00 -21.64 8.73
N PHE A 334 0.61 -22.89 8.62
CA PHE A 334 0.63 -23.81 9.75
C PHE A 334 2.05 -24.21 10.13
N ASN A 335 2.89 -24.60 9.17
CA ASN A 335 4.27 -24.99 9.38
C ASN A 335 5.09 -23.81 9.94
N ASP A 336 4.96 -22.63 9.32
CA ASP A 336 5.72 -21.44 9.73
C ASP A 336 5.28 -20.93 11.10
N PHE A 337 4.00 -21.06 11.47
CA PHE A 337 3.52 -20.73 12.80
C PHE A 337 4.10 -21.67 13.87
N LEU A 338 4.11 -22.97 13.61
CA LEU A 338 4.61 -23.97 14.56
C LEU A 338 6.12 -23.85 14.75
N HIS A 339 6.88 -23.63 13.68
CA HIS A 339 8.34 -23.62 13.69
C HIS A 339 8.96 -22.22 13.82
N ALA A 340 8.15 -21.15 13.95
CA ALA A 340 8.67 -19.81 14.17
C ALA A 340 9.44 -19.73 15.50
N ASN A 341 10.70 -19.33 15.42
CA ASN A 341 11.58 -19.18 16.60
C ASN A 341 11.32 -17.86 17.36
N SER A 342 10.53 -16.96 16.82
CA SER A 342 10.25 -15.64 17.40
C SER A 342 8.78 -15.49 17.76
N PHE A 343 8.52 -15.06 19.01
CA PHE A 343 7.17 -14.67 19.46
C PHE A 343 6.56 -13.60 18.55
N LEU A 344 7.39 -12.65 18.09
CA LEU A 344 6.93 -11.59 17.18
C LEU A 344 6.41 -12.16 15.85
N ILE A 345 7.13 -13.10 15.24
CA ILE A 345 6.69 -13.73 13.97
C ILE A 345 5.36 -14.45 14.16
N ARG A 346 5.23 -15.25 15.24
CA ARG A 346 3.96 -15.93 15.57
C ARG A 346 2.82 -14.93 15.74
N THR A 347 3.07 -13.82 16.44
CA THR A 347 2.08 -12.77 16.64
C THR A 347 1.65 -12.13 15.31
N VAL A 348 2.60 -11.82 14.43
CA VAL A 348 2.30 -11.26 13.11
C VAL A 348 1.45 -12.23 12.27
N LEU A 349 1.82 -13.51 12.23
CA LEU A 349 1.06 -14.53 11.48
C LEU A 349 -0.36 -14.71 12.03
N LEU A 350 -0.51 -14.78 13.36
CA LEU A 350 -1.81 -14.87 14.01
C LEU A 350 -2.67 -13.63 13.73
N CYS A 351 -2.11 -12.44 13.86
CA CYS A 351 -2.81 -11.19 13.55
C CYS A 351 -3.27 -11.15 12.09
N ASN A 352 -2.44 -11.58 11.15
CA ASN A 352 -2.80 -11.63 9.73
C ASN A 352 -3.91 -12.65 9.45
N PHE A 353 -3.85 -13.81 10.07
CA PHE A 353 -4.89 -14.83 9.96
C PHE A 353 -6.23 -14.33 10.49
N LEU A 354 -6.24 -13.76 11.71
CA LEU A 354 -7.45 -13.19 12.33
C LEU A 354 -8.00 -12.01 11.51
N LEU A 355 -7.13 -11.17 10.97
CA LEU A 355 -7.50 -10.06 10.11
C LEU A 355 -8.17 -10.56 8.81
N THR A 356 -7.65 -11.65 8.23
CA THR A 356 -8.22 -12.26 7.02
C THR A 356 -9.60 -12.86 7.29
N LEU A 357 -9.76 -13.61 8.38
CA LEU A 357 -11.07 -14.17 8.78
C LEU A 357 -12.08 -13.07 9.10
N GLY A 358 -11.66 -12.07 9.88
CA GLY A 358 -12.49 -10.91 10.21
C GLY A 358 -12.91 -10.12 8.98
N THR A 359 -11.99 -9.98 7.99
CA THR A 359 -12.30 -9.35 6.71
C THR A 359 -13.35 -10.12 5.94
N ALA A 360 -13.20 -11.44 5.79
CA ALA A 360 -14.18 -12.28 5.09
C ALA A 360 -15.57 -12.16 5.71
N ALA A 361 -15.66 -12.26 7.04
CA ALA A 361 -16.91 -12.07 7.77
C ALA A 361 -17.49 -10.65 7.58
N GLY A 362 -16.65 -9.61 7.72
CA GLY A 362 -17.05 -8.22 7.58
C GLY A 362 -17.53 -7.87 6.17
N VAL A 363 -16.86 -8.37 5.14
CA VAL A 363 -17.29 -8.21 3.73
C VAL A 363 -18.69 -8.80 3.52
N LEU A 364 -18.94 -10.01 4.00
CA LEU A 364 -20.26 -10.65 3.91
C LEU A 364 -21.35 -9.83 4.60
N LEU A 365 -21.05 -9.29 5.79
CA LEU A 365 -21.98 -8.44 6.55
C LEU A 365 -22.26 -7.12 5.83
N VAL A 366 -21.23 -6.44 5.35
CA VAL A 366 -21.38 -5.17 4.64
C VAL A 366 -22.10 -5.38 3.29
N ALA A 367 -21.82 -6.47 2.57
CA ALA A 367 -22.51 -6.80 1.32
C ALA A 367 -24.01 -7.04 1.54
N ARG A 368 -24.40 -7.68 2.66
CA ARG A 368 -25.81 -7.92 3.01
C ARG A 368 -26.54 -6.66 3.50
N SER A 369 -25.81 -5.63 3.93
CA SER A 369 -26.39 -4.41 4.53
C SER A 369 -27.06 -3.46 3.53
N LYS A 370 -27.06 -3.74 2.24
CA LYS A 370 -27.51 -2.82 1.17
C LYS A 370 -26.86 -1.43 1.23
N ASN A 371 -25.72 -1.31 1.95
CA ASN A 371 -25.00 -0.06 2.03
C ASN A 371 -24.41 0.27 0.65
N PRO A 372 -24.67 1.47 0.11
CA PRO A 372 -24.20 1.83 -1.23
C PRO A 372 -22.67 1.83 -1.35
N PHE A 373 -21.93 1.94 -0.25
CA PHE A 373 -20.47 1.92 -0.20
C PHE A 373 -19.90 0.49 -0.09
N ALA A 374 -20.75 -0.53 0.06
CA ALA A 374 -20.31 -1.91 0.20
C ALA A 374 -19.45 -2.39 -0.98
N VAL A 375 -19.86 -2.03 -2.20
CA VAL A 375 -19.19 -2.49 -3.42
C VAL A 375 -17.76 -1.95 -3.52
N PRO A 376 -17.47 -0.63 -3.49
CA PRO A 376 -16.10 -0.15 -3.57
C PRO A 376 -15.24 -0.58 -2.38
N LEU A 377 -15.82 -0.72 -1.18
CA LEU A 377 -15.11 -1.24 -0.01
C LEU A 377 -14.64 -2.68 -0.20
N ALA A 378 -15.49 -3.56 -0.72
CA ALA A 378 -15.16 -4.96 -0.91
C ALA A 378 -14.28 -5.19 -2.14
N VAL A 379 -14.55 -4.48 -3.24
CA VAL A 379 -13.84 -4.66 -4.51
C VAL A 379 -12.38 -4.23 -4.42
N PHE A 380 -12.08 -3.14 -3.74
CA PHE A 380 -10.70 -2.62 -3.68
C PHE A 380 -9.70 -3.61 -3.06
N PRO A 381 -9.92 -4.18 -1.87
CA PRO A 381 -9.00 -5.16 -1.31
C PRO A 381 -8.94 -6.47 -2.11
N MET A 382 -9.92 -6.76 -2.98
CA MET A 382 -9.86 -7.92 -3.87
C MET A 382 -9.06 -7.63 -5.14
N LEU A 383 -9.21 -6.45 -5.74
CA LEU A 383 -8.52 -6.08 -6.98
C LEU A 383 -7.04 -5.76 -6.75
N TYR A 384 -6.73 -4.99 -5.69
CA TYR A 384 -5.38 -4.49 -5.47
C TYR A 384 -4.30 -5.58 -5.37
N PRO A 385 -4.51 -6.70 -4.67
CA PRO A 385 -3.51 -7.75 -4.55
C PRO A 385 -3.30 -8.59 -5.82
N LEU A 386 -4.18 -8.53 -6.82
CA LEU A 386 -4.15 -9.45 -7.96
C LEU A 386 -2.81 -9.40 -8.71
N VAL A 387 -2.24 -8.22 -8.90
CA VAL A 387 -0.94 -8.08 -9.55
C VAL A 387 0.16 -8.83 -8.80
N PHE A 388 0.13 -8.81 -7.48
CA PHE A 388 1.12 -9.48 -6.63
C PHE A 388 0.91 -10.99 -6.57
N CYS A 389 -0.33 -11.46 -6.71
CA CYS A 389 -0.62 -12.89 -6.81
C CYS A 389 -0.03 -13.51 -8.09
N VAL A 390 0.03 -12.76 -9.17
CA VAL A 390 0.57 -13.22 -10.46
C VAL A 390 2.10 -13.05 -10.53
N THR A 391 2.63 -12.00 -9.94
CA THR A 391 4.07 -11.69 -9.93
C THR A 391 4.75 -12.34 -8.72
N HIS A 392 5.05 -11.59 -7.69
CA HIS A 392 5.50 -12.11 -6.41
C HIS A 392 4.89 -11.29 -5.27
N THR A 393 4.78 -11.86 -4.07
CA THR A 393 4.08 -11.25 -2.96
C THR A 393 4.94 -11.13 -1.71
N SER A 394 4.59 -10.15 -0.87
CA SER A 394 5.05 -10.02 0.50
C SER A 394 4.02 -9.26 1.32
N LEU A 395 4.12 -9.28 2.64
CA LEU A 395 3.26 -8.48 3.55
C LEU A 395 3.29 -6.98 3.22
N ARG A 396 4.43 -6.47 2.75
CA ARG A 396 4.59 -5.09 2.30
C ARG A 396 3.61 -4.71 1.19
N TYR A 397 3.37 -5.61 0.25
CA TYR A 397 2.48 -5.36 -0.88
C TYR A 397 1.00 -5.36 -0.51
N ARG A 398 0.62 -6.11 0.55
CA ARG A 398 -0.76 -6.06 1.08
C ARG A 398 -1.01 -4.81 1.92
N HIS A 399 0.04 -4.29 2.56
CA HIS A 399 -0.08 -3.22 3.57
C HIS A 399 -0.95 -2.01 3.17
N PRO A 400 -0.99 -1.53 1.91
CA PRO A 400 -1.87 -0.44 1.50
C PRO A 400 -3.37 -0.69 1.73
N ILE A 401 -3.81 -1.95 1.81
CA ILE A 401 -5.21 -2.31 2.07
C ILE A 401 -5.48 -2.69 3.53
N ASP A 402 -4.47 -2.88 4.37
CA ASP A 402 -4.63 -3.27 5.77
C ASP A 402 -5.62 -2.40 6.56
N PRO A 403 -5.68 -1.06 6.41
CA PRO A 403 -6.70 -0.23 7.08
C PRO A 403 -8.13 -0.66 6.76
N ILE A 404 -8.39 -1.09 5.52
CA ILE A 404 -9.71 -1.51 5.07
C ILE A 404 -10.04 -2.91 5.63
N LEU A 405 -9.03 -3.80 5.71
CA LEU A 405 -9.19 -5.12 6.32
C LEU A 405 -9.54 -4.98 7.81
N ILE A 406 -8.90 -4.03 8.51
CA ILE A 406 -9.22 -3.69 9.91
C ILE A 406 -10.67 -3.20 10.03
N PHE A 407 -11.13 -2.32 9.14
CA PHE A 407 -12.51 -1.86 9.14
C PHE A 407 -13.49 -3.03 9.06
N PHE A 408 -13.31 -3.96 8.13
CA PHE A 408 -14.18 -5.13 8.00
C PHE A 408 -14.12 -6.03 9.24
N THR A 409 -12.94 -6.24 9.80
CA THR A 409 -12.76 -7.02 11.03
C THR A 409 -13.52 -6.39 12.20
N VAL A 410 -13.44 -5.07 12.38
CA VAL A 410 -14.18 -4.36 13.42
C VAL A 410 -15.69 -4.46 13.20
N VAL A 411 -16.16 -4.37 11.95
CA VAL A 411 -17.59 -4.58 11.64
C VAL A 411 -18.04 -5.99 12.03
N ALA A 412 -17.24 -7.02 11.74
CA ALA A 412 -17.54 -8.39 12.11
C ALA A 412 -17.62 -8.57 13.64
N ILE A 413 -16.66 -8.03 14.39
CA ILE A 413 -16.64 -8.06 15.84
C ILE A 413 -17.85 -7.31 16.43
N ALA A 414 -18.14 -6.10 15.94
CA ALA A 414 -19.26 -5.31 16.39
C ALA A 414 -20.62 -6.00 16.16
N ALA A 415 -20.78 -6.67 15.02
CA ALA A 415 -21.99 -7.44 14.73
C ALA A 415 -22.16 -8.63 15.67
N SER A 416 -21.08 -9.35 15.97
CA SER A 416 -21.09 -10.49 16.92
C SER A 416 -21.46 -10.06 18.35
N CYS A 417 -20.98 -8.88 18.75
CA CYS A 417 -21.28 -8.31 20.09
C CYS A 417 -22.70 -7.72 20.19
N SER A 418 -23.38 -7.43 19.07
CA SER A 418 -24.60 -6.60 19.04
C SER A 418 -25.87 -7.31 19.50
N LYS A 419 -25.89 -8.64 19.65
CA LYS A 419 -26.95 -9.34 20.37
C LYS A 419 -27.12 -8.79 21.80
N LYS A 420 -26.05 -8.18 22.36
CA LYS A 420 -25.99 -7.56 23.69
C LYS A 420 -26.13 -6.01 23.68
N TYR A 421 -25.95 -5.35 22.51
CA TYR A 421 -25.82 -3.88 22.39
C TYR A 421 -26.74 -3.24 21.34
N ARG A 422 -27.98 -3.73 21.18
CA ARG A 422 -28.99 -3.17 20.25
C ARG A 422 -29.32 -1.67 20.46
N THR A 423 -28.80 -1.06 21.49
CA THR A 423 -29.17 0.31 21.93
C THR A 423 -28.11 1.38 21.64
N VAL A 424 -26.92 1.03 21.07
CA VAL A 424 -25.75 1.94 21.14
C VAL A 424 -25.47 2.77 19.87
N SER A 425 -25.96 2.37 18.69
CA SER A 425 -25.78 3.21 17.48
C SER A 425 -26.89 3.00 16.45
N PRO A 426 -27.59 4.07 16.03
CA PRO A 426 -28.63 3.98 14.99
C PRO A 426 -28.11 3.46 13.65
N ASN A 427 -26.85 3.75 13.29
CA ASN A 427 -26.26 3.29 12.05
C ASN A 427 -25.86 1.81 12.10
N LEU A 428 -25.33 1.33 13.21
CA LEU A 428 -25.05 -0.08 13.42
C LEU A 428 -26.35 -0.90 13.51
N SER A 429 -27.40 -0.36 14.17
CA SER A 429 -28.71 -0.99 14.22
C SER A 429 -29.38 -1.06 12.84
N ARG A 430 -29.13 -0.10 11.95
CA ARG A 430 -29.58 -0.18 10.54
C ARG A 430 -28.83 -1.27 9.76
N LEU A 431 -27.50 -1.36 9.94
CA LEU A 431 -26.70 -2.43 9.34
C LEU A 431 -27.15 -3.81 9.83
N ILE A 432 -27.45 -3.95 11.11
CA ILE A 432 -27.84 -5.21 11.76
C ILE A 432 -29.32 -5.57 11.52
N LYS A 433 -30.23 -4.59 11.42
CA LYS A 433 -31.65 -4.83 11.08
C LYS A 433 -31.86 -5.24 9.62
N THR A 434 -30.86 -5.05 8.76
CA THR A 434 -30.90 -5.41 7.33
C THR A 434 -30.26 -6.78 7.08
N ILE A 435 -29.62 -7.40 8.10
CA ILE A 435 -29.13 -8.76 8.16
C ILE A 435 -30.14 -9.64 8.93
#